data_1f609820579bebb0699ef84f10d14374
#
_entry.id   1f609820579bebb0699ef84f10d14374
#
_cell.length_a   1.000
_cell.length_b   1.000
_cell.length_c   1.000
_cell.angle_alpha   90.00
_cell.angle_beta   90.00
_cell.angle_gamma   90.00
#
_symmetry.space_group_name_H-M   'P 1'
#
loop_
_entity.id
_entity.type
_entity.pdbx_description
1 polymer ?
#
loop_
_entity_poly.entity_id
_entity_poly.type
_entity_poly.pdbx_seq_one_letter_code
_entity_poly.pdbx_strand_id
1 'polypeptide(L)'
;MLDWVIEGATVVDGTGAEPFTADVGVQDGRIAELGRITTAARQRTAAPGAWLTPGFVDIHTHYDGQASWDETFSPSIHHGVTTVLMGNCGVGFAPNVPGREAELIALMEGVEDIPGAALAEGVKFNWQSFGQYMDVLDAMPHSIDFAVQVPHDPLRMAVMGSRALAQEAASPEDIAAMRTLLRDALQAGAAGFSTGRSDNHRTARGQETPASEASAAELTGLASAFQGLGHGVLQVVSDFDLLRSAERFNPEFDLVEAMARASGKKLSMTWLQRDPGGEQWKAIQARVEAAVAAGLPLYLQAASRGIGVINGLDASFHPFMGFPGYKEVARLPLAQRAAALRDPARKARILAEKSERISGDGTPVQVSVPFAVHFQTFDGPTDFLADRRDGEYWFLKVYEPDIDLPWWVTFGLLLLGIGLPVLALPVV
;
A
#
# COMPACT_ATOMS: atom_id res chain seq x y z
N MET A 1 24.84 33.85 -10.53
CA MET A 1 25.12 33.60 -9.11
C MET A 1 24.23 32.44 -8.71
N LEU A 2 24.80 31.34 -8.22
CA LEU A 2 24.03 30.18 -7.79
C LEU A 2 23.24 30.48 -6.50
N ASP A 3 22.14 29.78 -6.29
CA ASP A 3 21.37 29.89 -5.08
C ASP A 3 22.05 29.10 -3.95
N TRP A 4 22.54 27.90 -4.28
CA TRP A 4 23.16 27.02 -3.30
C TRP A 4 24.27 26.19 -3.95
N VAL A 5 25.35 25.94 -3.21
CA VAL A 5 26.42 24.98 -3.56
C VAL A 5 26.60 24.01 -2.42
N ILE A 6 26.53 22.72 -2.72
CA ILE A 6 26.86 21.61 -1.83
C ILE A 6 28.26 21.16 -2.19
N GLU A 7 29.22 21.27 -1.25
CA GLU A 7 30.64 21.11 -1.52
C GLU A 7 31.19 19.76 -1.06
N GLY A 8 31.88 19.06 -1.97
CA GLY A 8 32.66 17.86 -1.64
C GLY A 8 31.85 16.63 -1.26
N ALA A 9 30.59 16.55 -1.66
CA ALA A 9 29.76 15.40 -1.41
C ALA A 9 30.14 14.21 -2.32
N THR A 10 29.86 12.99 -1.86
CA THR A 10 29.84 11.80 -2.72
C THR A 10 28.50 11.75 -3.46
N VAL A 11 28.50 12.03 -4.75
CA VAL A 11 27.31 12.12 -5.59
C VAL A 11 26.95 10.73 -6.09
N VAL A 12 25.70 10.32 -5.87
CA VAL A 12 25.04 9.15 -6.48
C VAL A 12 23.91 9.69 -7.33
N ASP A 13 24.09 9.72 -8.64
CA ASP A 13 23.21 10.47 -9.56
C ASP A 13 21.94 9.71 -9.99
N GLY A 14 21.75 8.48 -9.51
CA GLY A 14 20.59 7.65 -9.84
C GLY A 14 20.67 6.96 -11.22
N THR A 15 21.76 7.13 -11.97
CA THR A 15 21.93 6.48 -13.30
C THR A 15 22.42 5.04 -13.21
N GLY A 16 22.88 4.60 -12.04
CA GLY A 16 23.57 3.33 -11.83
C GLY A 16 25.08 3.40 -12.12
N ALA A 17 25.62 4.60 -12.41
CA ALA A 17 27.05 4.83 -12.50
C ALA A 17 27.73 4.79 -11.11
N GLU A 18 29.06 4.59 -11.12
CA GLU A 18 29.84 4.62 -9.87
C GLU A 18 29.73 6.00 -9.18
N PRO A 19 29.58 6.04 -7.87
CA PRO A 19 29.58 7.29 -7.11
C PRO A 19 30.88 8.09 -7.31
N PHE A 20 30.78 9.41 -7.33
CA PHE A 20 31.92 10.29 -7.51
C PHE A 20 31.86 11.50 -6.58
N THR A 21 33.02 12.07 -6.22
CA THR A 21 33.07 13.27 -5.38
C THR A 21 33.00 14.53 -6.23
N ALA A 22 32.05 15.42 -5.91
CA ALA A 22 31.90 16.70 -6.60
C ALA A 22 31.20 17.75 -5.73
N ASP A 23 31.31 19.01 -6.14
CA ASP A 23 30.38 20.05 -5.73
C ASP A 23 29.16 20.04 -6.63
N VAL A 24 27.99 20.36 -6.08
CA VAL A 24 26.74 20.49 -6.82
C VAL A 24 26.17 21.88 -6.61
N GLY A 25 26.02 22.61 -7.71
CA GLY A 25 25.48 23.98 -7.74
C GLY A 25 24.04 24.00 -8.21
N VAL A 26 23.18 24.65 -7.43
CA VAL A 26 21.75 24.80 -7.69
C VAL A 26 21.43 26.24 -8.04
N GLN A 27 20.64 26.45 -9.08
CA GLN A 27 20.07 27.73 -9.46
C GLN A 27 18.62 27.54 -9.92
N ASP A 28 17.73 28.38 -9.41
CA ASP A 28 16.30 28.36 -9.76
C ASP A 28 15.68 26.94 -9.62
N GLY A 29 16.03 26.24 -8.51
CA GLY A 29 15.54 24.89 -8.21
C GLY A 29 16.10 23.77 -9.11
N ARG A 30 17.13 24.05 -9.92
CA ARG A 30 17.74 23.09 -10.83
C ARG A 30 19.23 22.93 -10.58
N ILE A 31 19.76 21.74 -10.81
CA ILE A 31 21.22 21.51 -10.83
C ILE A 31 21.77 22.25 -12.06
N ALA A 32 22.57 23.27 -11.83
CA ALA A 32 23.13 24.13 -12.86
C ALA A 32 24.62 23.86 -13.13
N GLU A 33 25.37 23.48 -12.09
CA GLU A 33 26.81 23.19 -12.18
C GLU A 33 27.12 21.91 -11.41
N LEU A 34 28.08 21.12 -11.93
CA LEU A 34 28.57 19.91 -11.30
C LEU A 34 30.09 19.80 -11.47
N GLY A 35 30.81 19.47 -10.41
CA GLY A 35 32.27 19.36 -10.41
C GLY A 35 32.90 20.30 -9.38
N ARG A 36 34.04 20.91 -9.69
CA ARG A 36 34.65 21.92 -8.83
C ARG A 36 34.02 23.29 -9.11
N ILE A 37 33.26 23.83 -8.18
CA ILE A 37 32.48 25.05 -8.37
C ILE A 37 33.15 26.25 -7.69
N THR A 38 33.56 27.23 -8.52
CA THR A 38 34.10 28.52 -8.06
C THR A 38 33.11 29.66 -8.23
N THR A 39 31.99 29.42 -8.89
CA THR A 39 30.91 30.40 -9.10
C THR A 39 30.38 30.92 -7.74
N ALA A 40 30.14 32.22 -7.66
CA ALA A 40 29.55 32.81 -6.48
C ALA A 40 28.15 32.24 -6.21
N ALA A 41 27.87 31.94 -4.95
CA ALA A 41 26.58 31.38 -4.50
C ALA A 41 26.06 32.17 -3.27
N ARG A 42 24.73 32.18 -3.11
CA ARG A 42 24.07 32.76 -1.93
C ARG A 42 24.34 31.93 -0.68
N GLN A 43 24.36 30.59 -0.85
CA GLN A 43 24.63 29.65 0.23
C GLN A 43 25.67 28.62 -0.22
N ARG A 44 26.55 28.20 0.72
CA ARG A 44 27.46 27.08 0.56
C ARG A 44 27.38 26.17 1.76
N THR A 45 27.29 24.86 1.51
CA THR A 45 27.25 23.84 2.53
C THR A 45 28.34 22.82 2.27
N ALA A 46 29.31 22.74 3.16
CA ALA A 46 30.34 21.72 3.12
C ALA A 46 29.73 20.36 3.50
N ALA A 47 29.91 19.36 2.63
CA ALA A 47 29.37 18.02 2.80
C ALA A 47 30.41 16.90 2.53
N PRO A 48 31.68 17.04 2.95
CA PRO A 48 32.68 16.01 2.72
C PRO A 48 32.28 14.70 3.43
N GLY A 49 32.28 13.61 2.69
CA GLY A 49 31.89 12.29 3.19
C GLY A 49 30.38 12.06 3.31
N ALA A 50 29.55 13.07 3.06
CA ALA A 50 28.11 12.88 2.94
C ALA A 50 27.75 12.36 1.54
N TRP A 51 26.71 11.56 1.47
CA TRP A 51 26.14 11.12 0.21
C TRP A 51 25.08 12.12 -0.25
N LEU A 52 25.17 12.52 -1.49
CA LEU A 52 24.18 13.37 -2.17
C LEU A 52 23.49 12.54 -3.25
N THR A 53 22.22 12.29 -3.07
CA THR A 53 21.40 11.45 -3.95
C THR A 53 20.21 12.25 -4.46
N PRO A 54 19.56 11.82 -5.55
CA PRO A 54 18.19 12.24 -5.84
C PRO A 54 17.29 11.92 -4.65
N GLY A 55 16.22 12.67 -4.46
CA GLY A 55 15.20 12.33 -3.48
C GLY A 55 14.55 10.98 -3.82
N PHE A 56 14.12 10.26 -2.79
CA PHE A 56 13.43 8.99 -3.00
C PHE A 56 12.03 9.21 -3.56
N VAL A 57 11.62 8.31 -4.46
CA VAL A 57 10.26 8.23 -4.97
C VAL A 57 9.57 7.03 -4.33
N ASP A 58 8.58 7.29 -3.47
CA ASP A 58 7.75 6.22 -2.91
C ASP A 58 6.59 5.93 -3.87
N ILE A 59 6.69 4.80 -4.56
CA ILE A 59 5.76 4.41 -5.62
C ILE A 59 4.50 3.71 -5.10
N HIS A 60 4.36 3.53 -3.78
CA HIS A 60 3.20 2.86 -3.22
C HIS A 60 2.83 3.47 -1.86
N THR A 61 1.94 4.44 -1.87
CA THR A 61 1.45 5.14 -0.69
C THR A 61 -0.07 5.27 -0.70
N HIS A 62 -0.65 5.59 0.47
CA HIS A 62 -2.08 5.81 0.67
C HIS A 62 -2.36 7.17 1.32
N TYR A 63 -1.67 8.20 0.84
CA TYR A 63 -1.90 9.59 1.24
C TYR A 63 -3.16 10.22 0.62
N ASP A 64 -3.98 9.45 -0.08
CA ASP A 64 -5.13 9.93 -0.87
C ASP A 64 -6.07 10.86 -0.09
N GLY A 65 -6.34 10.55 1.18
CA GLY A 65 -7.08 11.45 2.07
C GLY A 65 -6.19 12.51 2.66
N GLN A 66 -5.06 12.09 3.24
CA GLN A 66 -4.14 12.96 3.97
C GLN A 66 -3.63 14.13 3.12
N ALA A 67 -3.38 13.91 1.84
CA ALA A 67 -2.97 14.96 0.90
C ALA A 67 -3.95 16.13 0.82
N SER A 68 -5.22 15.95 1.19
CA SER A 68 -6.22 17.03 1.19
C SER A 68 -6.20 17.91 2.44
N TRP A 69 -5.34 17.61 3.45
CA TRP A 69 -5.23 18.41 4.67
C TRP A 69 -3.80 18.51 5.25
N ASP A 70 -2.85 17.69 4.79
CA ASP A 70 -1.45 17.70 5.26
C ASP A 70 -0.51 18.18 4.14
N GLU A 71 0.10 19.33 4.36
CA GLU A 71 1.05 19.94 3.44
C GLU A 71 2.41 19.24 3.43
N THR A 72 2.70 18.38 4.40
CA THR A 72 4.03 17.82 4.63
C THR A 72 4.22 16.40 4.12
N PHE A 73 3.16 15.66 3.91
CA PHE A 73 3.20 14.21 3.64
C PHE A 73 4.04 13.44 4.68
N SER A 74 3.81 13.79 5.94
CA SER A 74 4.46 13.09 7.05
C SER A 74 3.86 11.67 7.20
N PRO A 75 4.70 10.61 7.40
CA PRO A 75 6.13 10.68 7.73
C PRO A 75 7.10 10.60 6.54
N SER A 76 6.64 10.40 5.31
CA SER A 76 7.52 10.12 4.16
C SER A 76 8.61 11.17 3.93
N ILE A 77 8.28 12.46 4.09
CA ILE A 77 9.26 13.55 3.96
C ILE A 77 10.45 13.40 4.92
N HIS A 78 10.24 12.87 6.11
CA HIS A 78 11.29 12.70 7.13
C HIS A 78 12.27 11.57 6.80
N HIS A 79 11.97 10.78 5.77
CA HIS A 79 12.79 9.68 5.28
C HIS A 79 13.48 9.98 3.94
N GLY A 80 13.51 11.26 3.54
CA GLY A 80 14.14 11.69 2.28
C GLY A 80 13.30 11.39 1.03
N VAL A 81 12.03 11.08 1.21
CA VAL A 81 11.08 10.99 0.09
C VAL A 81 10.77 12.39 -0.39
N THR A 82 10.85 12.59 -1.69
CA THR A 82 10.53 13.87 -2.36
C THR A 82 9.37 13.76 -3.32
N THR A 83 8.93 12.54 -3.60
CA THR A 83 7.78 12.29 -4.47
C THR A 83 7.03 11.04 -3.99
N VAL A 84 5.71 11.12 -3.88
CA VAL A 84 4.85 9.97 -3.54
C VAL A 84 3.88 9.66 -4.66
N LEU A 85 3.55 8.38 -4.83
CA LEU A 85 2.48 7.93 -5.73
C LEU A 85 1.32 7.41 -4.89
N MET A 86 0.15 8.00 -5.06
CA MET A 86 -1.11 7.67 -4.38
C MET A 86 -2.10 6.97 -5.33
N GLY A 87 -3.25 6.57 -4.81
CA GLY A 87 -4.28 5.86 -5.58
C GLY A 87 -3.90 4.42 -5.86
N ASN A 88 -3.17 3.77 -4.95
CA ASN A 88 -2.74 2.38 -5.06
C ASN A 88 -3.85 1.41 -4.62
N CYS A 89 -3.63 0.13 -4.81
CA CYS A 89 -4.48 -0.97 -4.33
C CYS A 89 -5.94 -0.96 -4.81
N GLY A 90 -6.30 -0.05 -5.73
CA GLY A 90 -7.67 0.12 -6.19
C GLY A 90 -8.54 0.95 -5.24
N VAL A 91 -8.00 1.51 -4.15
CA VAL A 91 -8.72 2.34 -3.17
C VAL A 91 -8.28 3.79 -3.21
N GLY A 92 -9.18 4.71 -2.84
CA GLY A 92 -8.94 6.14 -2.86
C GLY A 92 -10.24 6.94 -2.77
N PHE A 93 -10.18 8.25 -3.07
CA PHE A 93 -11.30 9.18 -2.85
C PHE A 93 -11.82 9.88 -4.12
N ALA A 94 -11.31 9.49 -5.29
CA ALA A 94 -11.77 10.07 -6.55
C ALA A 94 -11.83 9.00 -7.68
N PRO A 95 -12.92 9.02 -8.49
CA PRO A 95 -14.06 9.93 -8.42
C PRO A 95 -14.93 9.72 -7.17
N ASN A 96 -15.66 10.78 -6.76
CA ASN A 96 -16.60 10.72 -5.64
C ASN A 96 -18.05 10.94 -6.15
N VAL A 97 -18.98 10.21 -5.55
CA VAL A 97 -20.41 10.42 -5.78
C VAL A 97 -21.00 11.05 -4.51
N PRO A 98 -21.55 12.25 -4.58
CA PRO A 98 -22.16 12.92 -3.43
C PRO A 98 -23.17 12.02 -2.70
N GLY A 99 -23.02 11.94 -1.36
CA GLY A 99 -23.83 11.08 -0.50
C GLY A 99 -23.27 9.65 -0.33
N ARG A 100 -22.12 9.33 -0.94
CA ARG A 100 -21.44 8.01 -0.79
C ARG A 100 -20.05 8.11 -0.16
N GLU A 101 -19.73 9.25 0.42
CA GLU A 101 -18.42 9.51 1.04
C GLU A 101 -18.10 8.51 2.17
N ALA A 102 -19.10 8.14 2.96
CA ALA A 102 -18.95 7.16 4.03
C ALA A 102 -18.57 5.76 3.52
N GLU A 103 -18.94 5.42 2.29
CA GLU A 103 -18.58 4.14 1.66
C GLU A 103 -17.10 4.15 1.25
N LEU A 104 -16.59 5.27 0.70
CA LEU A 104 -15.17 5.46 0.37
C LEU A 104 -14.29 5.46 1.62
N ILE A 105 -14.76 6.10 2.70
CA ILE A 105 -14.07 6.08 4.00
C ILE A 105 -13.99 4.65 4.53
N ALA A 106 -15.10 3.89 4.50
CA ALA A 106 -15.13 2.52 4.98
C ALA A 106 -14.24 1.56 4.17
N LEU A 107 -14.03 1.84 2.87
CA LEU A 107 -13.07 1.12 2.03
C LEU A 107 -11.64 1.41 2.49
N MET A 108 -11.27 2.68 2.59
CA MET A 108 -9.91 3.09 2.97
C MET A 108 -9.58 2.62 4.39
N GLU A 109 -10.51 2.75 5.34
CA GLU A 109 -10.34 2.27 6.71
C GLU A 109 -10.11 0.76 6.75
N GLY A 110 -10.85 -0.01 5.97
CA GLY A 110 -10.76 -1.46 6.02
C GLY A 110 -9.59 -2.05 5.24
N VAL A 111 -9.13 -1.37 4.19
CA VAL A 111 -8.00 -1.84 3.35
C VAL A 111 -6.66 -1.39 3.93
N GLU A 112 -6.58 -0.15 4.44
CA GLU A 112 -5.31 0.49 4.83
C GLU A 112 -5.21 0.78 6.33
N ASP A 113 -6.21 0.35 7.11
CA ASP A 113 -6.27 0.57 8.57
C ASP A 113 -6.15 2.05 9.00
N ILE A 114 -6.50 2.99 8.10
CA ILE A 114 -6.55 4.42 8.41
C ILE A 114 -7.85 4.69 9.16
N PRO A 115 -7.81 5.26 10.39
CA PRO A 115 -9.03 5.44 11.17
C PRO A 115 -10.09 6.26 10.43
N GLY A 116 -11.28 5.68 10.23
CA GLY A 116 -12.38 6.31 9.52
C GLY A 116 -12.81 7.65 10.13
N ALA A 117 -12.68 7.81 11.48
CA ALA A 117 -12.92 9.08 12.14
C ALA A 117 -11.95 10.19 11.70
N ALA A 118 -10.66 9.86 11.48
CA ALA A 118 -9.66 10.80 10.97
C ALA A 118 -9.97 11.19 9.52
N LEU A 119 -10.35 10.21 8.70
CA LEU A 119 -10.74 10.45 7.31
C LEU A 119 -12.00 11.31 7.21
N ALA A 120 -13.02 11.04 8.02
CA ALA A 120 -14.27 11.81 8.05
C ALA A 120 -14.08 13.26 8.51
N GLU A 121 -13.12 13.51 9.41
CA GLU A 121 -12.77 14.87 9.84
C GLU A 121 -11.88 15.58 8.82
N GLY A 122 -10.88 14.88 8.25
CA GLY A 122 -9.87 15.44 7.36
C GLY A 122 -10.39 15.72 5.94
N VAL A 123 -10.99 14.71 5.30
CA VAL A 123 -11.41 14.78 3.90
C VAL A 123 -12.69 15.59 3.73
N LYS A 124 -12.66 16.65 2.95
CA LYS A 124 -13.83 17.55 2.79
C LYS A 124 -14.70 17.23 1.56
N PHE A 125 -14.28 16.31 0.70
CA PHE A 125 -15.01 15.85 -0.48
C PHE A 125 -15.58 16.97 -1.36
N ASN A 126 -14.82 18.06 -1.55
CA ASN A 126 -15.20 19.20 -2.38
C ASN A 126 -14.93 18.98 -3.89
N TRP A 127 -14.89 17.72 -4.30
CA TRP A 127 -14.74 17.26 -5.68
C TRP A 127 -15.73 16.13 -6.00
N GLN A 128 -15.98 15.92 -7.29
CA GLN A 128 -16.73 14.78 -7.81
C GLN A 128 -15.91 13.99 -8.83
N SER A 129 -15.29 14.68 -9.80
CA SER A 129 -14.42 14.03 -10.77
C SER A 129 -12.99 13.90 -10.26
N PHE A 130 -12.21 13.02 -10.91
CA PHE A 130 -10.78 12.90 -10.63
C PHE A 130 -10.03 14.21 -10.94
N GLY A 131 -10.37 14.91 -12.04
CA GLY A 131 -9.75 16.19 -12.36
C GLY A 131 -9.98 17.22 -11.26
N GLN A 132 -11.20 17.35 -10.74
CA GLN A 132 -11.49 18.24 -9.62
C GLN A 132 -10.71 17.88 -8.35
N TYR A 133 -10.52 16.60 -8.08
CA TYR A 133 -9.66 16.16 -6.97
C TYR A 133 -8.22 16.64 -7.16
N MET A 134 -7.66 16.47 -8.35
CA MET A 134 -6.31 16.98 -8.67
C MET A 134 -6.23 18.51 -8.52
N ASP A 135 -7.26 19.25 -8.98
CA ASP A 135 -7.32 20.71 -8.81
C ASP A 135 -7.32 21.14 -7.34
N VAL A 136 -8.03 20.40 -6.48
CA VAL A 136 -8.03 20.65 -5.02
C VAL A 136 -6.66 20.41 -4.41
N LEU A 137 -5.98 19.32 -4.78
CA LEU A 137 -4.64 19.03 -4.29
C LEU A 137 -3.61 20.06 -4.80
N ASP A 138 -3.69 20.43 -6.08
CA ASP A 138 -2.76 21.40 -6.69
C ASP A 138 -2.91 22.81 -6.11
N ALA A 139 -4.09 23.14 -5.60
CA ALA A 139 -4.34 24.42 -4.92
C ALA A 139 -3.71 24.52 -3.52
N MET A 140 -3.23 23.42 -2.96
CA MET A 140 -2.59 23.36 -1.64
C MET A 140 -1.06 23.36 -1.78
N PRO A 141 -0.33 24.08 -0.90
CA PRO A 141 1.12 23.95 -0.87
C PRO A 141 1.51 22.57 -0.30
N HIS A 142 2.35 21.84 -1.02
CA HIS A 142 2.90 20.58 -0.56
C HIS A 142 4.42 20.64 -0.51
N SER A 143 5.00 20.03 0.52
CA SER A 143 6.45 20.05 0.75
C SER A 143 7.21 19.07 -0.15
N ILE A 144 6.51 18.08 -0.72
CA ILE A 144 7.04 17.11 -1.68
C ILE A 144 6.07 16.95 -2.85
N ASP A 145 6.58 16.48 -3.96
CA ASP A 145 5.75 16.21 -5.14
C ASP A 145 4.86 14.98 -4.95
N PHE A 146 3.77 14.93 -5.67
CA PHE A 146 2.90 13.76 -5.69
C PHE A 146 2.39 13.44 -7.10
N ALA A 147 2.03 12.19 -7.30
CA ALA A 147 1.28 11.72 -8.45
C ALA A 147 0.15 10.80 -7.98
N VAL A 148 -0.95 10.74 -8.73
CA VAL A 148 -2.13 9.98 -8.33
C VAL A 148 -2.58 9.06 -9.44
N GLN A 149 -2.84 7.80 -9.11
CA GLN A 149 -3.51 6.83 -9.98
C GLN A 149 -5.03 6.89 -9.75
N VAL A 150 -5.80 6.54 -10.78
CA VAL A 150 -7.25 6.36 -10.63
C VAL A 150 -7.51 5.01 -9.96
N PRO A 151 -8.11 4.97 -8.78
CA PRO A 151 -8.42 3.72 -8.11
C PRO A 151 -9.70 3.08 -8.66
N HIS A 152 -9.69 1.75 -8.79
CA HIS A 152 -10.77 1.00 -9.44
C HIS A 152 -12.07 1.02 -8.64
N ASP A 153 -12.01 0.84 -7.32
CA ASP A 153 -13.20 0.77 -6.47
C ASP A 153 -14.04 2.06 -6.54
N PRO A 154 -13.49 3.27 -6.34
CA PRO A 154 -14.22 4.51 -6.52
C PRO A 154 -14.77 4.69 -7.94
N LEU A 155 -14.01 4.30 -8.96
CA LEU A 155 -14.43 4.38 -10.35
C LEU A 155 -15.66 3.48 -10.60
N ARG A 156 -15.62 2.25 -10.08
CA ARG A 156 -16.71 1.28 -10.16
C ARG A 156 -17.94 1.75 -9.39
N MET A 157 -17.75 2.32 -8.20
CA MET A 157 -18.82 2.89 -7.39
C MET A 157 -19.46 4.11 -8.07
N ALA A 158 -18.69 4.93 -8.76
CA ALA A 158 -19.21 6.09 -9.48
C ALA A 158 -20.16 5.71 -10.61
N VAL A 159 -19.93 4.59 -11.30
CA VAL A 159 -20.75 4.12 -12.42
C VAL A 159 -21.87 3.20 -11.97
N MET A 160 -21.58 2.23 -11.11
CA MET A 160 -22.51 1.17 -10.76
C MET A 160 -23.27 1.40 -9.45
N GLY A 161 -22.82 2.35 -8.63
CA GLY A 161 -23.47 2.68 -7.36
C GLY A 161 -23.52 1.49 -6.40
N SER A 162 -24.71 1.20 -5.86
CA SER A 162 -24.93 0.06 -4.95
C SER A 162 -24.66 -1.30 -5.57
N ARG A 163 -24.73 -1.42 -6.88
CA ARG A 163 -24.39 -2.65 -7.61
C ARG A 163 -22.90 -2.99 -7.48
N ALA A 164 -22.04 -1.95 -7.45
CA ALA A 164 -20.61 -2.14 -7.19
C ALA A 164 -20.35 -2.73 -5.79
N LEU A 165 -21.03 -2.22 -4.77
CA LEU A 165 -20.93 -2.74 -3.39
C LEU A 165 -21.51 -4.15 -3.23
N ALA A 166 -22.52 -4.49 -4.05
CA ALA A 166 -23.08 -5.83 -4.12
C ALA A 166 -22.25 -6.78 -4.99
N GLN A 167 -21.11 -6.31 -5.53
CA GLN A 167 -20.20 -7.06 -6.40
C GLN A 167 -20.87 -7.64 -7.65
N GLU A 168 -21.94 -7.00 -8.14
CA GLU A 168 -22.54 -7.40 -9.40
C GLU A 168 -21.54 -7.27 -10.55
N ALA A 169 -21.61 -8.16 -11.51
CA ALA A 169 -20.78 -8.06 -12.70
C ALA A 169 -21.10 -6.79 -13.49
N ALA A 170 -20.06 -6.08 -13.93
CA ALA A 170 -20.22 -4.90 -14.77
C ALA A 170 -20.75 -5.30 -16.16
N SER A 171 -21.77 -4.59 -16.61
CA SER A 171 -22.27 -4.74 -17.98
C SER A 171 -21.31 -4.11 -18.99
N PRO A 172 -21.44 -4.40 -20.30
CA PRO A 172 -20.66 -3.72 -21.33
C PRO A 172 -20.81 -2.21 -21.29
N GLU A 173 -21.99 -1.69 -20.92
CA GLU A 173 -22.29 -0.26 -20.78
C GLU A 173 -21.58 0.32 -19.55
N ASP A 174 -21.58 -0.39 -18.42
CA ASP A 174 -20.84 0.00 -17.23
C ASP A 174 -19.33 0.10 -17.54
N ILE A 175 -18.78 -0.91 -18.21
CA ILE A 175 -17.35 -0.94 -18.62
C ILE A 175 -17.03 0.25 -19.54
N ALA A 176 -17.91 0.54 -20.51
CA ALA A 176 -17.71 1.68 -21.40
C ALA A 176 -17.75 3.02 -20.65
N ALA A 177 -18.66 3.18 -19.69
CA ALA A 177 -18.75 4.37 -18.84
C ALA A 177 -17.52 4.54 -17.95
N MET A 178 -17.10 3.47 -17.24
CA MET A 178 -15.87 3.49 -16.43
C MET A 178 -14.63 3.80 -17.27
N ARG A 179 -14.53 3.20 -18.46
CA ARG A 179 -13.43 3.48 -19.39
C ARG A 179 -13.38 4.95 -19.81
N THR A 180 -14.54 5.59 -20.04
CA THR A 180 -14.62 7.00 -20.37
C THR A 180 -14.11 7.87 -19.21
N LEU A 181 -14.60 7.63 -17.98
CA LEU A 181 -14.17 8.37 -16.80
C LEU A 181 -12.66 8.18 -16.55
N LEU A 182 -12.14 6.95 -16.72
CA LEU A 182 -10.71 6.69 -16.60
C LEU A 182 -9.92 7.43 -17.67
N ARG A 183 -10.40 7.47 -18.90
CA ARG A 183 -9.75 8.19 -20.00
C ARG A 183 -9.68 9.69 -19.70
N ASP A 184 -10.79 10.29 -19.24
CA ASP A 184 -10.87 11.70 -18.87
C ASP A 184 -9.89 12.01 -17.71
N ALA A 185 -9.82 11.15 -16.71
CA ALA A 185 -8.87 11.28 -15.60
C ALA A 185 -7.40 11.22 -16.07
N LEU A 186 -7.07 10.29 -16.98
CA LEU A 186 -5.73 10.20 -17.57
C LEU A 186 -5.38 11.45 -18.37
N GLN A 187 -6.34 12.03 -19.09
CA GLN A 187 -6.14 13.30 -19.82
C GLN A 187 -6.03 14.49 -18.88
N ALA A 188 -6.65 14.43 -17.71
CA ALA A 188 -6.53 15.45 -16.65
C ALA A 188 -5.22 15.34 -15.85
N GLY A 189 -4.37 14.34 -16.12
CA GLY A 189 -3.05 14.21 -15.50
C GLY A 189 -2.90 13.04 -14.54
N ALA A 190 -3.87 12.12 -14.45
CA ALA A 190 -3.69 10.91 -13.65
C ALA A 190 -2.44 10.13 -14.10
N ALA A 191 -1.64 9.69 -13.13
CA ALA A 191 -0.41 8.92 -13.37
C ALA A 191 -0.70 7.51 -13.92
N GLY A 192 -1.90 6.98 -13.66
CA GLY A 192 -2.24 5.63 -14.05
C GLY A 192 -3.56 5.15 -13.51
N PHE A 193 -3.67 3.83 -13.38
CA PHE A 193 -4.84 3.13 -12.86
C PHE A 193 -4.39 2.00 -11.94
N SER A 194 -5.07 1.83 -10.81
CA SER A 194 -4.80 0.74 -9.88
C SER A 194 -6.02 -0.14 -9.64
N THR A 195 -5.78 -1.43 -9.37
CA THR A 195 -6.82 -2.36 -8.97
C THR A 195 -6.34 -3.32 -7.89
N GLY A 196 -7.23 -3.67 -6.95
CA GLY A 196 -7.00 -4.60 -5.86
C GLY A 196 -7.75 -5.91 -6.09
N ARG A 197 -7.03 -7.03 -5.98
CA ARG A 197 -7.53 -8.41 -6.12
C ARG A 197 -6.97 -9.27 -4.98
N SER A 198 -7.02 -8.74 -3.77
CA SER A 198 -6.52 -9.40 -2.57
C SER A 198 -7.67 -9.77 -1.64
N ASP A 199 -7.68 -11.00 -1.17
CA ASP A 199 -8.62 -11.47 -0.14
C ASP A 199 -8.46 -10.74 1.20
N ASN A 200 -7.30 -10.09 1.39
CA ASN A 200 -7.04 -9.30 2.59
C ASN A 200 -7.63 -7.89 2.50
N HIS A 201 -7.94 -7.40 1.30
CA HIS A 201 -8.56 -6.10 1.12
C HIS A 201 -10.07 -6.20 1.36
N ARG A 202 -10.53 -5.59 2.45
CA ARG A 202 -11.92 -5.60 2.86
C ARG A 202 -12.33 -4.24 3.40
N THR A 203 -13.60 -3.95 3.31
CA THR A 203 -14.16 -2.76 3.97
C THR A 203 -14.01 -2.89 5.50
N ALA A 204 -14.17 -1.79 6.24
CA ALA A 204 -14.22 -1.80 7.70
C ALA A 204 -15.30 -2.75 8.28
N ARG A 205 -16.26 -3.19 7.46
CA ARG A 205 -17.30 -4.15 7.83
C ARG A 205 -16.95 -5.59 7.44
N GLY A 206 -15.75 -5.85 6.91
CA GLY A 206 -15.28 -7.16 6.49
C GLY A 206 -15.79 -7.64 5.12
N GLN A 207 -16.48 -6.77 4.37
CA GLN A 207 -16.95 -7.08 3.01
C GLN A 207 -15.78 -6.98 2.04
N GLU A 208 -15.82 -7.72 0.95
CA GLU A 208 -14.85 -7.58 -0.16
C GLU A 208 -14.96 -6.19 -0.80
N THR A 209 -13.84 -5.73 -1.38
CA THR A 209 -13.83 -4.46 -2.10
C THR A 209 -14.61 -4.59 -3.43
N PRO A 210 -15.22 -3.51 -3.93
CA PRO A 210 -16.07 -3.56 -5.11
C PRO A 210 -15.44 -4.19 -6.35
N ALA A 211 -14.14 -4.03 -6.56
CA ALA A 211 -13.43 -4.49 -7.75
C ALA A 211 -12.68 -5.82 -7.57
N SER A 212 -12.73 -6.44 -6.37
CA SER A 212 -11.93 -7.64 -6.05
C SER A 212 -12.12 -8.79 -7.03
N GLU A 213 -13.34 -8.99 -7.54
CA GLU A 213 -13.71 -10.04 -8.50
C GLU A 213 -14.04 -9.47 -9.89
N ALA A 214 -13.51 -8.28 -10.24
CA ALA A 214 -13.73 -7.69 -11.55
C ALA A 214 -13.32 -8.64 -12.69
N SER A 215 -14.19 -8.76 -13.70
CA SER A 215 -14.00 -9.70 -14.79
C SER A 215 -12.85 -9.34 -15.73
N ALA A 216 -12.36 -10.33 -16.48
CA ALA A 216 -11.34 -10.09 -17.52
C ALA A 216 -11.80 -9.03 -18.55
N ALA A 217 -13.09 -9.02 -18.91
CA ALA A 217 -13.65 -8.03 -19.82
C ALA A 217 -13.61 -6.62 -19.24
N GLU A 218 -13.91 -6.47 -17.94
CA GLU A 218 -13.83 -5.20 -17.24
C GLU A 218 -12.37 -4.71 -17.17
N LEU A 219 -11.47 -5.52 -16.68
CA LEU A 219 -10.06 -5.17 -16.52
C LEU A 219 -9.38 -4.79 -17.85
N THR A 220 -9.60 -5.58 -18.91
CA THR A 220 -9.03 -5.28 -20.23
C THR A 220 -9.74 -4.10 -20.90
N GLY A 221 -11.04 -3.94 -20.67
CA GLY A 221 -11.81 -2.79 -21.11
C GLY A 221 -11.29 -1.50 -20.52
N LEU A 222 -11.02 -1.46 -19.21
CA LEU A 222 -10.40 -0.31 -18.53
C LEU A 222 -8.96 -0.09 -19.00
N ALA A 223 -8.15 -1.14 -19.11
CA ALA A 223 -6.79 -1.05 -19.61
C ALA A 223 -6.73 -0.44 -21.02
N SER A 224 -7.75 -0.64 -21.86
CA SER A 224 -7.83 -0.03 -23.20
C SER A 224 -7.96 1.51 -23.18
N ALA A 225 -8.33 2.12 -22.03
CA ALA A 225 -8.37 3.58 -21.89
C ALA A 225 -7.02 4.25 -22.13
N PHE A 226 -5.92 3.51 -21.99
CA PHE A 226 -4.57 4.02 -22.18
C PHE A 226 -4.12 4.10 -23.65
N GLN A 227 -4.86 3.49 -24.56
CA GLN A 227 -4.48 3.46 -25.99
C GLN A 227 -4.34 4.86 -26.56
N GLY A 228 -3.22 5.11 -27.26
CA GLY A 228 -2.90 6.39 -27.86
C GLY A 228 -2.42 7.49 -26.88
N LEU A 229 -2.34 7.22 -25.58
CA LEU A 229 -1.72 8.15 -24.62
C LEU A 229 -0.21 7.91 -24.54
N GLY A 230 0.58 8.99 -24.39
CA GLY A 230 2.04 8.92 -24.23
C GLY A 230 2.50 8.54 -22.82
N HIS A 231 1.61 8.54 -21.84
CA HIS A 231 1.91 8.30 -20.42
C HIS A 231 0.96 7.28 -19.79
N GLY A 232 1.20 6.97 -18.53
CA GLY A 232 0.37 6.14 -17.68
C GLY A 232 1.02 4.82 -17.32
N VAL A 233 0.70 4.34 -16.13
CA VAL A 233 1.09 3.04 -15.58
C VAL A 233 -0.14 2.31 -15.05
N LEU A 234 -0.06 0.99 -14.97
CA LEU A 234 -1.04 0.18 -14.25
C LEU A 234 -0.41 -0.40 -13.01
N GLN A 235 -1.17 -0.50 -11.94
CA GLN A 235 -0.76 -1.13 -10.69
C GLN A 235 -1.79 -2.18 -10.29
N VAL A 236 -1.33 -3.37 -9.91
CA VAL A 236 -2.17 -4.47 -9.45
C VAL A 236 -1.66 -4.99 -8.12
N VAL A 237 -2.57 -5.14 -7.16
CA VAL A 237 -2.35 -5.96 -5.97
C VAL A 237 -3.13 -7.25 -6.14
N SER A 238 -2.48 -8.40 -6.06
CA SER A 238 -3.16 -9.68 -6.16
C SER A 238 -2.55 -10.70 -5.22
N ASP A 239 -3.40 -11.52 -4.64
CA ASP A 239 -3.01 -12.74 -3.93
C ASP A 239 -2.80 -13.93 -4.87
N PHE A 240 -3.13 -13.76 -6.15
CA PHE A 240 -3.16 -14.84 -7.13
C PHE A 240 -3.98 -16.04 -6.64
N ASP A 241 -5.07 -15.74 -5.90
CA ASP A 241 -5.95 -16.73 -5.26
C ASP A 241 -5.24 -17.80 -4.40
N LEU A 242 -4.10 -17.43 -3.85
CA LEU A 242 -3.25 -18.29 -3.04
C LEU A 242 -4.01 -19.07 -1.96
N LEU A 243 -5.02 -18.42 -1.35
CA LEU A 243 -5.78 -18.97 -0.24
C LEU A 243 -7.02 -19.74 -0.69
N ARG A 244 -7.42 -19.59 -1.95
CA ARG A 244 -8.59 -20.28 -2.51
C ARG A 244 -8.20 -21.56 -3.23
N SER A 245 -7.30 -21.47 -4.21
CA SER A 245 -6.84 -22.62 -4.98
C SER A 245 -5.55 -22.34 -5.73
N ALA A 246 -4.58 -23.24 -5.62
CA ALA A 246 -3.35 -23.15 -6.41
C ALA A 246 -3.61 -23.22 -7.93
N GLU A 247 -4.74 -23.82 -8.35
CA GLU A 247 -5.12 -23.92 -9.76
C GLU A 247 -5.52 -22.56 -10.35
N ARG A 248 -5.98 -21.62 -9.50
CA ARG A 248 -6.37 -20.27 -9.92
C ARG A 248 -5.20 -19.32 -10.15
N PHE A 249 -4.00 -19.71 -9.76
CA PHE A 249 -2.80 -18.88 -9.94
C PHE A 249 -2.57 -18.45 -11.39
N ASN A 250 -2.58 -19.41 -12.31
CA ASN A 250 -2.36 -19.11 -13.73
C ASN A 250 -3.47 -18.25 -14.34
N PRO A 251 -4.78 -18.56 -14.19
CA PRO A 251 -5.85 -17.66 -14.64
C PRO A 251 -5.75 -16.24 -14.11
N GLU A 252 -5.42 -16.05 -12.83
CA GLU A 252 -5.25 -14.72 -12.25
C GLU A 252 -4.03 -13.99 -12.83
N PHE A 253 -2.93 -14.70 -13.06
CA PHE A 253 -1.77 -14.10 -13.71
C PHE A 253 -2.05 -13.75 -15.18
N ASP A 254 -2.81 -14.56 -15.88
CA ASP A 254 -3.23 -14.30 -17.27
C ASP A 254 -4.05 -12.99 -17.38
N LEU A 255 -4.83 -12.62 -16.35
CA LEU A 255 -5.53 -11.33 -16.29
C LEU A 255 -4.54 -10.16 -16.26
N VAL A 256 -3.47 -10.26 -15.46
CA VAL A 256 -2.44 -9.22 -15.37
C VAL A 256 -1.74 -9.03 -16.72
N GLU A 257 -1.35 -10.12 -17.39
CA GLU A 257 -0.77 -10.06 -18.73
C GLU A 257 -1.76 -9.45 -19.74
N ALA A 258 -3.03 -9.82 -19.68
CA ALA A 258 -4.07 -9.28 -20.56
C ALA A 258 -4.25 -7.77 -20.39
N MET A 259 -4.20 -7.27 -19.15
CA MET A 259 -4.22 -5.82 -18.87
C MET A 259 -3.02 -5.12 -19.47
N ALA A 260 -1.81 -5.67 -19.29
CA ALA A 260 -0.58 -5.10 -19.86
C ALA A 260 -0.65 -5.05 -21.40
N ARG A 261 -1.12 -6.11 -22.04
CA ARG A 261 -1.32 -6.15 -23.51
C ARG A 261 -2.35 -5.14 -23.98
N ALA A 262 -3.51 -5.05 -23.29
CA ALA A 262 -4.60 -4.16 -23.67
C ALA A 262 -4.24 -2.68 -23.55
N SER A 263 -3.46 -2.32 -22.53
CA SER A 263 -3.02 -0.96 -22.30
C SER A 263 -1.82 -0.54 -23.15
N GLY A 264 -0.92 -1.47 -23.45
CA GLY A 264 0.40 -1.19 -24.02
C GLY A 264 1.30 -0.35 -23.08
N LYS A 265 1.01 -0.35 -21.77
CA LYS A 265 1.72 0.43 -20.74
C LYS A 265 2.47 -0.46 -19.77
N LYS A 266 3.39 0.14 -19.03
CA LYS A 266 4.04 -0.52 -17.88
C LYS A 266 2.99 -0.93 -16.88
N LEU A 267 3.10 -2.15 -16.37
CA LEU A 267 2.27 -2.65 -15.30
C LEU A 267 3.15 -3.12 -14.16
N SER A 268 2.90 -2.59 -12.97
CA SER A 268 3.56 -3.04 -11.75
C SER A 268 2.59 -3.85 -10.89
N MET A 269 3.12 -4.83 -10.16
CA MET A 269 2.35 -5.63 -9.24
C MET A 269 3.10 -5.83 -7.94
N THR A 270 2.39 -5.96 -6.83
CA THR A 270 2.99 -6.28 -5.54
C THR A 270 3.61 -7.67 -5.57
N TRP A 271 4.81 -7.77 -5.01
CA TRP A 271 5.57 -9.01 -4.92
C TRP A 271 6.04 -9.23 -3.49
N LEU A 272 5.44 -10.21 -2.85
CA LEU A 272 5.64 -10.51 -1.45
C LEU A 272 5.91 -12.00 -1.26
N GLN A 273 6.79 -12.33 -0.33
CA GLN A 273 6.84 -13.66 0.25
C GLN A 273 5.72 -13.76 1.28
N ARG A 274 4.79 -14.67 1.04
CA ARG A 274 3.65 -14.91 1.92
C ARG A 274 3.81 -16.28 2.57
N ASP A 275 3.74 -16.33 3.89
CA ASP A 275 3.94 -17.57 4.63
C ASP A 275 3.02 -18.72 4.20
N PRO A 276 1.68 -18.49 3.97
CA PRO A 276 0.82 -19.55 3.47
C PRO A 276 1.16 -20.00 2.04
N GLY A 277 1.90 -19.19 1.30
CA GLY A 277 2.22 -19.43 -0.10
C GLY A 277 3.50 -20.16 -0.37
N GLY A 278 4.33 -20.40 0.67
CA GLY A 278 5.63 -21.03 0.48
C GLY A 278 6.44 -20.36 -0.63
N GLU A 279 6.71 -21.11 -1.70
CA GLU A 279 7.53 -20.67 -2.83
C GLU A 279 6.73 -19.93 -3.94
N GLN A 280 5.48 -19.54 -3.72
CA GLN A 280 4.66 -18.86 -4.74
C GLN A 280 5.33 -17.60 -5.29
N TRP A 281 6.06 -16.84 -4.46
CA TRP A 281 6.78 -15.65 -4.89
C TRP A 281 7.80 -15.94 -6.01
N LYS A 282 8.42 -17.13 -6.01
CA LYS A 282 9.31 -17.57 -7.10
C LYS A 282 8.52 -17.87 -8.38
N ALA A 283 7.33 -18.45 -8.25
CA ALA A 283 6.47 -18.69 -9.41
C ALA A 283 5.99 -17.38 -10.03
N ILE A 284 5.65 -16.38 -9.22
CA ILE A 284 5.31 -15.02 -9.68
C ILE A 284 6.50 -14.41 -10.42
N GLN A 285 7.69 -14.47 -9.82
CA GLN A 285 8.91 -13.94 -10.45
C GLN A 285 9.18 -14.62 -11.80
N ALA A 286 9.16 -15.93 -11.84
CA ALA A 286 9.39 -16.69 -13.08
C ALA A 286 8.38 -16.33 -14.20
N ARG A 287 7.09 -16.12 -13.84
CA ARG A 287 6.06 -15.69 -14.79
C ARG A 287 6.34 -14.26 -15.29
N VAL A 288 6.76 -13.35 -14.43
CA VAL A 288 7.12 -11.97 -14.81
C VAL A 288 8.35 -11.99 -15.72
N GLU A 289 9.39 -12.73 -15.39
CA GLU A 289 10.60 -12.87 -16.22
C GLU A 289 10.27 -13.40 -17.63
N ALA A 290 9.41 -14.42 -17.71
CA ALA A 290 8.96 -14.96 -18.98
C ALA A 290 8.13 -13.93 -19.79
N ALA A 291 7.24 -13.19 -19.14
CA ALA A 291 6.43 -12.15 -19.78
C ALA A 291 7.31 -10.99 -20.28
N VAL A 292 8.30 -10.57 -19.50
CA VAL A 292 9.29 -9.54 -19.90
C VAL A 292 10.13 -10.01 -21.08
N ALA A 293 10.60 -11.26 -21.07
CA ALA A 293 11.31 -11.86 -22.19
C ALA A 293 10.44 -11.92 -23.47
N ALA A 294 9.11 -12.05 -23.31
CA ALA A 294 8.13 -11.97 -24.40
C ALA A 294 7.75 -10.54 -24.80
N GLY A 295 8.40 -9.51 -24.22
CA GLY A 295 8.19 -8.10 -24.56
C GLY A 295 7.08 -7.38 -23.80
N LEU A 296 6.52 -7.97 -22.73
CA LEU A 296 5.55 -7.30 -21.88
C LEU A 296 6.28 -6.48 -20.79
N PRO A 297 5.91 -5.21 -20.60
CA PRO A 297 6.56 -4.35 -19.62
C PRO A 297 5.98 -4.55 -18.20
N LEU A 298 6.21 -5.72 -17.62
CA LEU A 298 5.80 -6.07 -16.25
C LEU A 298 6.92 -5.75 -15.26
N TYR A 299 6.55 -5.29 -14.07
CA TYR A 299 7.45 -4.90 -13.00
C TYR A 299 6.95 -5.43 -11.65
N LEU A 300 7.88 -5.90 -10.83
CA LEU A 300 7.59 -6.33 -9.47
C LEU A 300 7.84 -5.19 -8.48
N GLN A 301 6.89 -4.96 -7.60
CA GLN A 301 7.03 -4.02 -6.46
C GLN A 301 7.31 -4.82 -5.19
N ALA A 302 8.56 -4.78 -4.73
CA ALA A 302 8.94 -5.29 -3.43
C ALA A 302 8.92 -4.13 -2.41
N ALA A 303 8.37 -4.37 -1.22
CA ALA A 303 8.47 -3.41 -0.15
C ALA A 303 9.94 -3.19 0.23
N SER A 304 10.36 -1.93 0.36
CA SER A 304 11.72 -1.56 0.76
C SER A 304 11.99 -1.73 2.26
N ARG A 305 11.06 -2.32 2.98
CA ARG A 305 11.09 -2.52 4.44
C ARG A 305 10.40 -3.82 4.83
N GLY A 306 10.64 -4.27 6.06
CA GLY A 306 9.83 -5.34 6.65
C GLY A 306 8.36 -4.89 6.76
N ILE A 307 7.44 -5.82 6.52
CA ILE A 307 6.01 -5.56 6.67
C ILE A 307 5.66 -5.81 8.13
N GLY A 308 5.45 -4.74 8.88
CA GLY A 308 4.99 -4.78 10.26
C GLY A 308 3.50 -4.46 10.32
N VAL A 309 2.74 -5.27 11.06
CA VAL A 309 1.31 -5.03 11.29
C VAL A 309 1.07 -4.96 12.79
N ILE A 310 0.44 -3.88 13.24
CA ILE A 310 -0.04 -3.77 14.61
C ILE A 310 -1.51 -4.15 14.60
N ASN A 311 -1.84 -5.23 15.30
CA ASN A 311 -3.21 -5.71 15.39
C ASN A 311 -3.80 -5.44 16.78
N GLY A 312 -5.06 -5.08 16.82
CA GLY A 312 -5.82 -4.93 18.05
C GLY A 312 -7.14 -5.68 17.96
N LEU A 313 -7.73 -6.01 19.11
CA LEU A 313 -9.03 -6.68 19.15
C LEU A 313 -10.18 -5.82 18.58
N ASP A 314 -9.96 -4.53 18.45
CA ASP A 314 -10.92 -3.57 17.87
C ASP A 314 -10.55 -3.14 16.44
N ALA A 315 -9.45 -3.68 15.91
CA ALA A 315 -9.11 -3.50 14.50
C ALA A 315 -10.05 -4.27 13.60
N SER A 316 -10.22 -3.80 12.37
CA SER A 316 -11.03 -4.45 11.33
C SER A 316 -10.49 -5.82 10.95
N PHE A 317 -9.17 -6.01 11.13
CA PHE A 317 -8.50 -7.30 10.92
C PHE A 317 -7.56 -7.61 12.09
N HIS A 318 -7.61 -8.86 12.59
CA HIS A 318 -6.70 -9.38 13.62
C HIS A 318 -6.63 -10.91 13.57
N PRO A 319 -5.56 -11.54 14.12
CA PRO A 319 -5.30 -12.97 13.97
C PRO A 319 -6.39 -13.91 14.49
N PHE A 320 -7.25 -13.44 15.39
CA PHE A 320 -8.26 -14.30 16.05
C PHE A 320 -9.57 -14.42 15.28
N MET A 321 -9.83 -13.59 14.29
CA MET A 321 -11.14 -13.47 13.62
C MET A 321 -11.70 -14.80 13.11
N GLY A 322 -10.83 -15.68 12.64
CA GLY A 322 -11.19 -16.99 12.10
C GLY A 322 -11.40 -18.09 13.16
N PHE A 323 -11.07 -17.85 14.43
CA PHE A 323 -11.12 -18.91 15.43
C PHE A 323 -12.52 -19.06 16.03
N PRO A 324 -13.10 -20.27 16.07
CA PRO A 324 -14.42 -20.51 16.70
C PRO A 324 -14.53 -19.99 18.11
N GLY A 325 -13.53 -20.23 18.94
CA GLY A 325 -13.48 -19.78 20.32
C GLY A 325 -13.43 -18.25 20.49
N TYR A 326 -12.90 -17.54 19.49
CA TYR A 326 -12.97 -16.09 19.43
C TYR A 326 -14.35 -15.61 18.98
N LYS A 327 -14.95 -16.23 17.96
CA LYS A 327 -16.26 -15.82 17.41
C LYS A 327 -17.36 -15.80 18.47
N GLU A 328 -17.26 -16.66 19.50
CA GLU A 328 -18.20 -16.66 20.62
C GLU A 328 -18.22 -15.34 21.41
N VAL A 329 -17.10 -14.63 21.46
CA VAL A 329 -16.90 -13.40 22.22
C VAL A 329 -16.75 -12.16 21.34
N ALA A 330 -16.67 -12.31 20.02
CA ALA A 330 -16.39 -11.23 19.08
C ALA A 330 -17.37 -10.05 19.17
N ARG A 331 -18.62 -10.29 19.59
CA ARG A 331 -19.67 -9.27 19.72
C ARG A 331 -19.72 -8.59 21.08
N LEU A 332 -18.90 -9.03 22.04
CA LEU A 332 -18.82 -8.40 23.35
C LEU A 332 -18.15 -7.03 23.24
N PRO A 333 -18.51 -6.07 24.11
CA PRO A 333 -17.74 -4.84 24.28
C PRO A 333 -16.25 -5.15 24.50
N LEU A 334 -15.34 -4.32 24.01
CA LEU A 334 -13.91 -4.56 23.98
C LEU A 334 -13.34 -5.02 25.33
N ALA A 335 -13.67 -4.34 26.42
CA ALA A 335 -13.20 -4.70 27.76
C ALA A 335 -13.64 -6.13 28.19
N GLN A 336 -14.88 -6.52 27.85
CA GLN A 336 -15.39 -7.86 28.16
C GLN A 336 -14.78 -8.92 27.25
N ARG A 337 -14.54 -8.59 25.99
CA ARG A 337 -13.85 -9.44 25.00
C ARG A 337 -12.42 -9.70 25.45
N ALA A 338 -11.69 -8.65 25.83
CA ALA A 338 -10.35 -8.75 26.38
C ALA A 338 -10.31 -9.60 27.66
N ALA A 339 -11.25 -9.40 28.58
CA ALA A 339 -11.36 -10.21 29.80
C ALA A 339 -11.62 -11.69 29.50
N ALA A 340 -12.52 -11.98 28.54
CA ALA A 340 -12.83 -13.36 28.14
C ALA A 340 -11.63 -14.06 27.48
N LEU A 341 -10.79 -13.33 26.75
CA LEU A 341 -9.58 -13.89 26.11
C LEU A 341 -8.43 -14.12 27.09
N ARG A 342 -8.45 -13.45 28.27
CA ARG A 342 -7.49 -13.72 29.36
C ARG A 342 -7.80 -15.04 30.12
N ASP A 343 -8.96 -15.63 29.92
CA ASP A 343 -9.29 -16.95 30.50
C ASP A 343 -8.35 -18.02 29.95
N PRO A 344 -7.56 -18.70 30.79
CA PRO A 344 -6.59 -19.72 30.36
C PRO A 344 -7.23 -20.88 29.59
N ALA A 345 -8.45 -21.28 29.95
CA ALA A 345 -9.16 -22.37 29.28
C ALA A 345 -9.56 -21.96 27.85
N ARG A 346 -10.07 -20.73 27.67
CA ARG A 346 -10.38 -20.19 26.35
C ARG A 346 -9.12 -20.02 25.51
N LYS A 347 -8.04 -19.50 26.09
CA LYS A 347 -6.75 -19.38 25.41
C LYS A 347 -6.27 -20.75 24.90
N ALA A 348 -6.26 -21.75 25.76
CA ALA A 348 -5.84 -23.12 25.39
C ALA A 348 -6.72 -23.69 24.27
N ARG A 349 -8.04 -23.43 24.31
CA ARG A 349 -8.96 -23.86 23.27
C ARG A 349 -8.66 -23.18 21.93
N ILE A 350 -8.55 -21.86 21.88
CA ILE A 350 -8.25 -21.11 20.65
C ILE A 350 -6.94 -21.58 20.05
N LEU A 351 -5.90 -21.81 20.84
CA LEU A 351 -4.60 -22.28 20.36
C LEU A 351 -4.65 -23.72 19.80
N ALA A 352 -5.63 -24.52 20.20
CA ALA A 352 -5.85 -25.88 19.69
C ALA A 352 -6.80 -25.92 18.48
N GLU A 353 -7.54 -24.84 18.22
CA GLU A 353 -8.49 -24.74 17.11
C GLU A 353 -7.74 -24.48 15.78
N LYS A 354 -8.40 -24.83 14.69
CA LYS A 354 -8.03 -24.34 13.35
C LYS A 354 -8.78 -23.06 13.06
N SER A 355 -8.08 -22.06 12.55
CA SER A 355 -8.70 -20.82 12.08
C SER A 355 -9.62 -21.14 10.89
N GLU A 356 -10.87 -20.71 10.97
CA GLU A 356 -11.77 -20.65 9.83
C GLU A 356 -11.60 -19.27 9.22
N ARG A 357 -11.05 -19.18 8.02
CA ARG A 357 -11.08 -17.94 7.29
C ARG A 357 -12.44 -17.80 6.65
N ILE A 358 -13.07 -16.64 6.81
CA ILE A 358 -14.24 -16.28 6.04
C ILE A 358 -13.73 -15.75 4.71
N SER A 359 -13.97 -16.50 3.63
CA SER A 359 -13.80 -15.97 2.27
C SER A 359 -14.88 -14.93 1.99
N GLY A 360 -14.71 -14.12 0.96
CA GLY A 360 -15.69 -13.11 0.58
C GLY A 360 -17.08 -13.67 0.25
N ASP A 361 -17.16 -14.91 -0.17
CA ASP A 361 -18.42 -15.61 -0.43
C ASP A 361 -19.03 -16.24 0.84
N GLY A 362 -18.41 -16.02 2.02
CA GLY A 362 -18.85 -16.57 3.30
C GLY A 362 -18.51 -18.04 3.50
N THR A 363 -17.80 -18.68 2.57
CA THR A 363 -17.36 -20.07 2.75
C THR A 363 -16.17 -20.11 3.71
N PRO A 364 -16.16 -21.03 4.71
CA PRO A 364 -15.00 -21.20 5.56
C PRO A 364 -13.84 -21.78 4.76
N VAL A 365 -12.75 -21.02 4.66
CA VAL A 365 -11.48 -21.53 4.12
C VAL A 365 -10.67 -22.08 5.27
N GLN A 366 -10.35 -23.36 5.25
CA GLN A 366 -9.42 -23.93 6.20
C GLN A 366 -8.01 -23.42 5.88
N VAL A 367 -7.55 -22.48 6.65
CA VAL A 367 -6.14 -22.10 6.68
C VAL A 367 -5.47 -22.96 7.74
N SER A 368 -4.69 -23.95 7.33
CA SER A 368 -3.71 -24.54 8.23
C SER A 368 -2.60 -23.48 8.40
N VAL A 369 -2.67 -22.73 9.50
CA VAL A 369 -1.59 -21.82 9.86
C VAL A 369 -0.50 -22.67 10.51
N PRO A 370 0.66 -22.88 9.87
CA PRO A 370 1.76 -23.64 10.46
C PRO A 370 2.55 -22.81 11.49
N PHE A 371 1.93 -21.74 12.04
CA PHE A 371 2.63 -20.84 12.95
C PHE A 371 2.44 -21.26 14.40
N ALA A 372 3.55 -21.35 15.13
CA ALA A 372 3.52 -21.14 16.56
C ALA A 372 3.26 -19.65 16.82
N VAL A 373 2.02 -19.27 17.06
CA VAL A 373 1.67 -17.92 17.47
C VAL A 373 2.10 -17.75 18.91
N HIS A 374 3.19 -17.04 19.14
CA HIS A 374 3.63 -16.67 20.48
C HIS A 374 3.01 -15.31 20.83
N PHE A 375 2.09 -15.33 21.80
CA PHE A 375 1.59 -14.11 22.41
C PHE A 375 2.53 -13.69 23.53
N GLN A 376 3.12 -12.53 23.40
CA GLN A 376 3.86 -11.91 24.48
C GLN A 376 3.06 -10.72 24.97
N THR A 377 2.61 -10.79 26.23
CA THR A 377 2.11 -9.61 26.96
C THR A 377 3.33 -8.86 27.47
N PHE A 378 3.41 -7.58 27.20
CA PHE A 378 4.42 -6.72 27.78
C PHE A 378 3.90 -6.20 29.12
N ASP A 379 4.33 -6.80 30.20
CA ASP A 379 4.02 -6.37 31.56
C ASP A 379 5.28 -5.76 32.18
N GLY A 380 5.50 -4.46 32.04
CA GLY A 380 6.63 -3.84 32.72
C GLY A 380 6.87 -2.36 32.39
N PRO A 381 7.54 -1.64 33.31
CA PRO A 381 7.74 -0.19 33.21
C PRO A 381 8.70 0.28 32.11
N THR A 382 9.35 -0.65 31.40
CA THR A 382 10.22 -0.39 30.24
C THR A 382 9.52 -0.68 28.92
N ASP A 383 8.25 -1.04 28.99
CA ASP A 383 7.46 -1.39 27.83
C ASP A 383 7.02 -0.11 27.12
N PHE A 384 7.41 0.06 25.87
CA PHE A 384 7.04 1.20 25.03
C PHE A 384 5.52 1.41 24.94
N LEU A 385 4.74 0.37 25.22
CA LEU A 385 3.28 0.38 25.22
C LEU A 385 2.68 0.47 26.61
N ALA A 386 3.46 0.36 27.68
CA ALA A 386 2.99 0.44 29.07
C ALA A 386 2.39 1.81 29.43
N ASP A 387 2.69 2.84 28.67
CA ASP A 387 2.08 4.16 28.84
C ASP A 387 0.66 4.26 28.28
N ARG A 388 0.18 3.21 27.61
CA ARG A 388 -1.23 3.09 27.19
C ARG A 388 -1.95 2.12 28.13
N ARG A 389 -2.65 2.69 29.04
CA ARG A 389 -3.15 2.22 30.35
C ARG A 389 -4.01 0.97 30.41
N ASP A 390 -4.27 0.27 29.32
CA ASP A 390 -5.39 -0.66 29.32
C ASP A 390 -5.02 -2.11 28.94
N GLY A 391 -3.76 -2.43 28.68
CA GLY A 391 -3.32 -3.79 28.35
C GLY A 391 -4.03 -4.39 27.13
N GLU A 392 -4.49 -3.55 26.23
CA GLU A 392 -5.36 -3.93 25.11
C GLU A 392 -4.59 -4.27 23.84
N TYR A 393 -3.26 -4.14 23.82
CA TYR A 393 -2.43 -4.38 22.65
C TYR A 393 -1.68 -5.70 22.75
N TRP A 394 -1.82 -6.50 21.72
CA TRP A 394 -1.14 -7.77 21.55
C TRP A 394 -0.12 -7.66 20.44
N PHE A 395 1.12 -8.08 20.69
CA PHE A 395 2.11 -8.25 19.64
C PHE A 395 2.09 -9.69 19.15
N LEU A 396 1.90 -9.85 17.85
CA LEU A 396 2.10 -11.11 17.18
C LEU A 396 3.58 -11.19 16.78
N LYS A 397 4.38 -12.01 17.48
CA LYS A 397 5.71 -12.36 17.04
C LYS A 397 5.61 -13.61 16.20
N VAL A 398 5.77 -13.47 14.89
CA VAL A 398 5.87 -14.59 13.96
C VAL A 398 7.33 -15.02 13.94
N TYR A 399 7.60 -16.23 14.35
CA TYR A 399 8.91 -16.85 14.21
C TYR A 399 8.90 -17.84 13.04
N GLU A 400 9.87 -17.75 12.17
CA GLU A 400 10.27 -18.94 11.44
C GLU A 400 10.93 -19.90 12.44
N PRO A 401 10.54 -21.19 12.48
CA PRO A 401 10.97 -22.11 13.54
C PRO A 401 12.48 -22.36 13.60
N ASP A 402 13.25 -21.96 12.59
CA ASP A 402 14.68 -22.27 12.47
C ASP A 402 15.61 -21.05 12.61
N ILE A 403 15.09 -19.85 12.91
CA ILE A 403 15.92 -18.65 13.10
C ILE A 403 15.76 -18.11 14.51
N ASP A 404 16.71 -18.45 15.36
CA ASP A 404 16.83 -17.90 16.72
C ASP A 404 17.48 -16.50 16.65
N LEU A 405 16.67 -15.49 16.32
CA LEU A 405 17.15 -14.10 16.28
C LEU A 405 17.22 -13.53 17.69
N PRO A 406 18.35 -12.89 18.07
CA PRO A 406 18.45 -12.20 19.34
C PRO A 406 17.32 -11.17 19.49
N TRP A 407 16.74 -11.05 20.68
CA TRP A 407 15.60 -10.17 20.97
C TRP A 407 15.79 -8.72 20.49
N TRP A 408 17.01 -8.21 20.53
CA TRP A 408 17.34 -6.85 20.05
C TRP A 408 17.25 -6.70 18.52
N VAL A 409 17.46 -7.76 17.74
CA VAL A 409 17.23 -7.76 16.27
C VAL A 409 15.75 -7.73 15.99
N THR A 410 14.96 -8.50 16.73
CA THR A 410 13.50 -8.49 16.62
C THR A 410 12.91 -7.15 17.03
N PHE A 411 13.46 -6.53 18.09
CA PHE A 411 13.07 -5.20 18.54
C PHE A 411 13.48 -4.12 17.53
N GLY A 412 14.67 -4.23 16.93
CA GLY A 412 15.12 -3.36 15.84
C GLY A 412 14.22 -3.42 14.61
N LEU A 413 13.78 -4.61 14.20
CA LEU A 413 12.85 -4.79 13.09
C LEU A 413 11.45 -4.23 13.41
N LEU A 414 11.01 -4.32 14.66
CA LEU A 414 9.75 -3.71 15.14
C LEU A 414 9.83 -2.17 15.16
N LEU A 415 10.93 -1.59 15.62
CA LEU A 415 11.15 -0.13 15.61
C LEU A 415 11.24 0.41 14.19
N LEU A 416 11.79 -0.34 13.24
CA LEU A 416 11.83 0.02 11.83
C LEU A 416 10.43 0.05 11.19
N GLY A 417 9.48 -0.74 11.72
CA GLY A 417 8.07 -0.71 11.32
C GLY A 417 7.27 0.49 11.85
N ILE A 418 7.76 1.20 12.87
CA ILE A 418 7.05 2.29 13.57
C ILE A 418 7.55 3.69 13.13
N GLY A 419 8.26 3.83 12.01
CA GLY A 419 8.60 5.16 11.47
C GLY A 419 9.70 5.93 12.22
N LEU A 420 10.64 5.21 12.85
CA LEU A 420 11.90 5.85 13.30
C LEU A 420 12.93 5.82 12.17
N PRO A 421 13.78 6.85 12.04
CA PRO A 421 14.73 6.96 10.94
C PRO A 421 15.65 5.74 10.89
N VAL A 422 15.67 5.09 9.75
CA VAL A 422 16.57 3.98 9.46
C VAL A 422 17.99 4.53 9.43
N LEU A 423 18.74 4.28 10.48
CA LEU A 423 20.19 4.25 10.35
C LEU A 423 20.52 3.02 9.52
N ALA A 424 20.80 3.23 8.23
CA ALA A 424 21.31 2.18 7.37
C ALA A 424 22.64 1.71 7.96
N LEU A 425 22.65 0.56 8.61
CA LEU A 425 23.89 -0.13 8.94
C LEU A 425 24.40 -0.77 7.64
N PRO A 426 25.68 -0.60 7.30
CA PRO A 426 26.22 -1.24 6.12
C PRO A 426 26.15 -2.75 6.30
N VAL A 427 25.54 -3.43 5.35
CA VAL A 427 25.68 -4.88 5.20
C VAL A 427 27.09 -5.10 4.64
N VAL A 428 27.95 -5.72 5.44
CA VAL A 428 29.23 -6.26 4.99
C VAL A 428 28.99 -7.60 4.33
#